data_4fe4c0cacaffed1b3eb2b8f38ae906d5
#
_entry.id   4fe4c0cacaffed1b3eb2b8f38ae906d5
#
_cell.length_a   1.000
_cell.length_b   1.000
_cell.length_c   1.000
_cell.angle_alpha   90.00
_cell.angle_beta   90.00
_cell.angle_gamma   90.00
#
_symmetry.space_group_name_H-M   'P 1'
#
loop_
_entity.id
_entity.type
_entity.pdbx_description
1 polymer ?
#
loop_
_entity_poly.entity_id
_entity_poly.type
_entity_poly.pdbx_seq_one_letter_code
_entity_poly.pdbx_strand_id
1 'polypeptide(L)'
;MNQEAAALGASQSHFVNAHGLPDENHYTTAYDLYLIFNAAVQNDHFVKLISTKKYDASYMDASGAPVNVTWFNTNGYLKGTFSMPENVTVIGGKTGTTEAAGSCLVLYSKNSSGKPYISVVLKGNSKRELYTLMTELLTNFSKE
;
A
#
# COMPACT_ATOMS: atom_id res chain seq x y z
N MET A 1 -4.37 8.46 -15.31
CA MET A 1 -4.53 8.45 -13.84
C MET A 1 -5.72 9.31 -13.41
N ASN A 2 -5.74 10.64 -13.64
CA ASN A 2 -6.80 11.52 -13.12
C ASN A 2 -8.21 11.21 -13.67
N GLN A 3 -8.33 10.85 -14.95
CA GLN A 3 -9.62 10.42 -15.51
C GLN A 3 -10.15 9.14 -14.84
N GLU A 4 -9.28 8.19 -14.56
CA GLU A 4 -9.64 6.96 -13.85
C GLU A 4 -10.02 7.25 -12.39
N ALA A 5 -9.24 8.06 -11.69
CA ALA A 5 -9.57 8.49 -10.34
C ALA A 5 -10.95 9.15 -10.28
N ALA A 6 -11.25 10.06 -11.20
CA ALA A 6 -12.56 10.71 -11.31
C ALA A 6 -13.69 9.71 -11.60
N ALA A 7 -13.46 8.74 -12.49
CA ALA A 7 -14.44 7.68 -12.81
C ALA A 7 -14.76 6.79 -11.60
N LEU A 8 -13.79 6.61 -10.69
CA LEU A 8 -13.97 5.87 -9.43
C LEU A 8 -14.57 6.73 -8.30
N GLY A 9 -14.85 8.02 -8.55
CA GLY A 9 -15.37 8.94 -7.56
C GLY A 9 -14.29 9.58 -6.65
N ALA A 10 -13.00 9.37 -6.93
CA ALA A 10 -11.88 9.98 -6.22
C ALA A 10 -11.68 11.44 -6.65
N SER A 11 -12.60 12.31 -6.24
CA SER A 11 -12.73 13.69 -6.70
C SER A 11 -11.83 14.70 -5.99
N GLN A 12 -11.19 14.29 -4.89
CA GLN A 12 -10.27 15.12 -4.10
C GLN A 12 -8.81 14.70 -4.28
N SER A 13 -8.49 14.13 -5.44
CA SER A 13 -7.14 13.68 -5.79
C SER A 13 -6.69 14.24 -7.12
N HIS A 14 -5.42 14.57 -7.20
CA HIS A 14 -4.78 14.95 -8.45
C HIS A 14 -3.38 14.32 -8.53
N PHE A 15 -3.11 13.61 -9.60
CA PHE A 15 -1.86 12.89 -9.84
C PHE A 15 -1.09 13.52 -10.98
N VAL A 16 0.11 14.03 -10.70
CA VAL A 16 1.02 14.64 -11.69
C VAL A 16 1.97 13.61 -12.28
N ASN A 17 2.32 12.59 -11.52
CA ASN A 17 3.28 11.55 -11.91
C ASN A 17 2.86 10.17 -11.37
N ALA A 18 3.45 9.11 -11.95
CA ALA A 18 3.20 7.72 -11.55
C ALA A 18 4.20 7.20 -10.51
N HIS A 19 5.32 7.88 -10.30
CA HIS A 19 6.40 7.42 -9.42
C HIS A 19 6.29 7.91 -7.98
N GLY A 20 5.37 8.86 -7.69
CA GLY A 20 5.08 9.31 -6.34
C GLY A 20 6.08 10.30 -5.74
N LEU A 21 6.93 10.94 -6.57
CA LEU A 21 7.78 12.04 -6.10
C LEU A 21 6.93 13.29 -5.86
N PRO A 22 7.31 14.14 -4.88
CA PRO A 22 6.55 15.30 -4.50
C PRO A 22 6.35 16.31 -5.64
N ASP A 23 5.15 16.87 -5.70
CA ASP A 23 4.78 18.02 -6.52
C ASP A 23 3.63 18.73 -5.80
N GLU A 24 3.55 20.04 -5.86
CA GLU A 24 2.51 20.83 -5.17
C GLU A 24 1.08 20.44 -5.62
N ASN A 25 0.94 19.99 -6.86
CA ASN A 25 -0.31 19.54 -7.44
C ASN A 25 -0.53 18.01 -7.34
N HIS A 26 0.32 17.30 -6.59
CA HIS A 26 0.22 15.85 -6.39
C HIS A 26 -0.34 15.55 -5.00
N TYR A 27 -1.65 15.37 -4.90
CA TYR A 27 -2.34 15.19 -3.63
C TYR A 27 -3.47 14.15 -3.72
N THR A 28 -3.87 13.64 -2.57
CA THR A 28 -4.96 12.67 -2.41
C THR A 28 -5.54 12.73 -1.00
N THR A 29 -6.64 12.01 -0.78
CA THR A 29 -7.24 11.78 0.54
C THR A 29 -7.24 10.30 0.88
N ALA A 30 -7.43 9.96 2.16
CA ALA A 30 -7.56 8.57 2.58
C ALA A 30 -8.78 7.90 1.94
N TYR A 31 -9.88 8.63 1.77
CA TYR A 31 -11.09 8.12 1.14
C TYR A 31 -10.89 7.85 -0.37
N ASP A 32 -10.27 8.78 -1.08
CA ASP A 32 -9.98 8.59 -2.51
C ASP A 32 -9.03 7.41 -2.74
N LEU A 33 -8.01 7.26 -1.90
CA LEU A 33 -7.13 6.08 -1.95
C LEU A 33 -7.88 4.78 -1.66
N TYR A 34 -8.86 4.81 -0.75
CA TYR A 34 -9.74 3.66 -0.55
C TYR A 34 -10.49 3.31 -1.84
N LEU A 35 -11.11 4.28 -2.52
CA LEU A 35 -11.85 4.05 -3.76
C LEU A 35 -10.95 3.44 -4.85
N ILE A 36 -9.79 4.04 -5.07
CA ILE A 36 -8.80 3.58 -6.05
C ILE A 36 -8.30 2.17 -5.71
N PHE A 37 -7.94 1.94 -4.45
CA PHE A 37 -7.40 0.66 -4.01
C PHE A 37 -8.46 -0.43 -4.01
N ASN A 38 -9.72 -0.10 -3.68
CA ASN A 38 -10.86 -1.03 -3.76
C ASN A 38 -11.12 -1.51 -5.19
N ALA A 39 -10.99 -0.64 -6.18
CA ALA A 39 -11.03 -1.04 -7.58
C ALA A 39 -9.81 -1.91 -7.96
N ALA A 40 -8.62 -1.55 -7.50
CA ALA A 40 -7.39 -2.28 -7.82
C ALA A 40 -7.38 -3.71 -7.26
N VAL A 41 -7.90 -3.96 -6.06
CA VAL A 41 -7.94 -5.31 -5.46
C VAL A 41 -8.94 -6.25 -6.12
N GLN A 42 -9.76 -5.78 -7.05
CA GLN A 42 -10.59 -6.64 -7.93
C GLN A 42 -9.75 -7.34 -9.02
N ASN A 43 -8.50 -6.93 -9.20
CA ASN A 43 -7.57 -7.52 -10.15
C ASN A 43 -6.61 -8.48 -9.43
N ASP A 44 -6.69 -9.77 -9.77
CA ASP A 44 -5.87 -10.83 -9.14
C ASP A 44 -4.36 -10.60 -9.33
N HIS A 45 -3.93 -10.03 -10.46
CA HIS A 45 -2.52 -9.70 -10.66
C HIS A 45 -2.05 -8.61 -9.70
N PHE A 46 -2.89 -7.61 -9.44
CA PHE A 46 -2.59 -6.59 -8.45
C PHE A 46 -2.48 -7.18 -7.04
N VAL A 47 -3.45 -8.01 -6.65
CA VAL A 47 -3.42 -8.70 -5.34
C VAL A 47 -2.16 -9.56 -5.21
N LYS A 48 -1.80 -10.32 -6.25
CA LYS A 48 -0.56 -11.10 -6.27
C LYS A 48 0.69 -10.23 -6.08
N LEU A 49 0.77 -9.08 -6.74
CA LEU A 49 1.90 -8.15 -6.61
C LEU A 49 2.02 -7.61 -5.17
N ILE A 50 0.92 -7.09 -4.60
CA ILE A 50 0.96 -6.48 -3.26
C ILE A 50 1.16 -7.48 -2.12
N SER A 51 0.84 -8.77 -2.35
CA SER A 51 1.02 -9.87 -1.38
C SER A 51 2.37 -10.56 -1.48
N THR A 52 3.12 -10.37 -2.56
CA THR A 52 4.43 -11.00 -2.78
C THR A 52 5.45 -10.45 -1.77
N LYS A 53 5.97 -11.32 -0.90
CA LYS A 53 6.94 -10.95 0.14
C LYS A 53 8.35 -10.74 -0.39
N LYS A 54 8.73 -11.60 -1.36
CA LYS A 54 10.05 -11.65 -1.96
C LYS A 54 9.91 -12.03 -3.43
N TYR A 55 10.71 -11.43 -4.29
CA TYR A 55 10.78 -11.76 -5.72
C TYR A 55 12.22 -11.80 -6.16
N ASP A 56 12.66 -12.94 -6.71
CA ASP A 56 13.98 -13.11 -7.33
C ASP A 56 13.83 -12.83 -8.83
N ALA A 57 14.48 -11.78 -9.31
CA ALA A 57 14.47 -11.35 -10.71
C ALA A 57 15.79 -11.61 -11.37
N SER A 58 15.74 -12.05 -12.63
CA SER A 58 16.89 -12.18 -13.50
C SER A 58 16.60 -11.43 -14.80
N TYR A 59 17.48 -10.53 -15.19
CA TYR A 59 17.36 -9.75 -16.42
C TYR A 59 18.75 -9.40 -16.97
N MET A 60 18.80 -8.91 -18.21
CA MET A 60 20.02 -8.37 -18.81
C MET A 60 20.05 -6.86 -18.59
N ASP A 61 21.18 -6.31 -18.20
CA ASP A 61 21.39 -4.86 -18.15
C ASP A 61 21.61 -4.27 -19.54
N ALA A 62 21.82 -2.94 -19.61
CA ALA A 62 22.03 -2.24 -20.87
C ALA A 62 23.32 -2.66 -21.61
N SER A 63 24.27 -3.30 -20.93
CA SER A 63 25.50 -3.85 -21.52
C SER A 63 25.35 -5.30 -22.00
N GLY A 64 24.21 -5.94 -21.74
CA GLY A 64 23.95 -7.35 -22.02
C GLY A 64 24.51 -8.30 -20.96
N ALA A 65 24.95 -7.79 -19.81
CA ALA A 65 25.38 -8.62 -18.70
C ALA A 65 24.19 -9.13 -17.87
N PRO A 66 24.19 -10.39 -17.40
CA PRO A 66 23.12 -10.93 -16.59
C PRO A 66 23.14 -10.32 -15.18
N VAL A 67 21.98 -9.84 -14.74
CA VAL A 67 21.75 -9.28 -13.39
C VAL A 67 20.75 -10.16 -12.65
N ASN A 68 21.14 -10.62 -11.46
CA ASN A 68 20.25 -11.32 -10.54
C ASN A 68 20.04 -10.45 -9.30
N VAL A 69 18.79 -10.14 -8.98
CA VAL A 69 18.45 -9.29 -7.84
C VAL A 69 17.25 -9.86 -7.09
N THR A 70 17.28 -9.75 -5.78
CA THR A 70 16.16 -10.09 -4.90
C THR A 70 15.48 -8.81 -4.41
N TRP A 71 14.19 -8.64 -4.71
CA TRP A 71 13.37 -7.57 -4.18
C TRP A 71 12.52 -8.07 -3.02
N PHE A 72 12.44 -7.25 -1.96
CA PHE A 72 11.60 -7.50 -0.80
C PHE A 72 10.47 -6.50 -0.75
N ASN A 73 9.29 -6.97 -0.34
CA ASN A 73 8.16 -6.08 -0.09
C ASN A 73 8.52 -5.05 0.99
N THR A 74 8.09 -3.83 0.81
CA THR A 74 8.34 -2.74 1.77
C THR A 74 7.34 -2.69 2.92
N ASN A 75 6.23 -3.46 2.84
CA ASN A 75 5.24 -3.57 3.90
C ASN A 75 5.82 -4.30 5.13
N GLY A 76 5.87 -3.61 6.26
CA GLY A 76 6.49 -4.10 7.49
C GLY A 76 5.79 -5.30 8.12
N TYR A 77 4.47 -5.46 7.91
CA TYR A 77 3.75 -6.66 8.34
C TYR A 77 4.18 -7.88 7.53
N LEU A 78 4.27 -7.76 6.19
CA LEU A 78 4.71 -8.87 5.33
C LEU A 78 6.18 -9.24 5.55
N LYS A 79 7.01 -8.27 5.93
CA LYS A 79 8.43 -8.48 6.29
C LYS A 79 8.60 -9.08 7.68
N GLY A 80 7.58 -9.06 8.53
CA GLY A 80 7.69 -9.45 9.94
C GLY A 80 8.41 -8.42 10.81
N THR A 81 8.59 -7.17 10.34
CA THR A 81 9.19 -6.08 11.11
C THR A 81 8.22 -5.51 12.15
N PHE A 82 6.92 -5.59 11.86
CA PHE A 82 5.83 -5.20 12.77
C PHE A 82 4.87 -6.36 12.95
N SER A 83 4.40 -6.56 14.18
CA SER A 83 3.43 -7.61 14.50
C SER A 83 2.03 -7.20 14.05
N MET A 84 1.28 -8.15 13.49
CA MET A 84 -0.13 -7.99 13.16
C MET A 84 -1.00 -8.21 14.41
N PRO A 85 -2.19 -7.58 14.52
CA PRO A 85 -3.20 -7.97 15.50
C PRO A 85 -3.62 -9.42 15.33
N GLU A 86 -3.95 -10.10 16.44
CA GLU A 86 -4.22 -11.56 16.47
C GLU A 86 -5.36 -11.99 15.52
N ASN A 87 -6.39 -11.16 15.36
CA ASN A 87 -7.57 -11.49 14.58
C ASN A 87 -7.54 -10.93 13.15
N VAL A 88 -6.35 -10.54 12.66
CA VAL A 88 -6.18 -9.93 11.35
C VAL A 88 -5.17 -10.69 10.51
N THR A 89 -5.56 -11.02 9.28
CA THR A 89 -4.67 -11.52 8.25
C THR A 89 -4.37 -10.41 7.25
N VAL A 90 -3.13 -9.93 7.22
CA VAL A 90 -2.68 -8.96 6.20
C VAL A 90 -2.41 -9.72 4.90
N ILE A 91 -3.14 -9.33 3.84
CA ILE A 91 -2.98 -9.89 2.49
C ILE A 91 -1.85 -9.17 1.77
N GLY A 92 -1.88 -7.84 1.78
CA GLY A 92 -0.91 -7.03 1.08
C GLY A 92 -1.14 -5.55 1.27
N GLY A 93 -0.37 -4.74 0.58
CA GLY A 93 -0.53 -3.29 0.62
C GLY A 93 0.59 -2.55 -0.09
N LYS A 94 0.50 -1.22 -0.07
CA LYS A 94 1.51 -0.35 -0.68
C LYS A 94 1.93 0.75 0.30
N THR A 95 3.22 0.82 0.55
CA THR A 95 3.84 1.89 1.34
C THR A 95 4.23 3.05 0.44
N GLY A 96 4.28 4.25 0.99
CA GLY A 96 4.88 5.43 0.37
C GLY A 96 5.58 6.26 1.45
N THR A 97 6.73 6.83 1.13
CA THR A 97 7.41 7.74 2.05
C THR A 97 8.18 8.78 1.26
N THR A 98 7.87 10.04 1.51
CA THR A 98 8.67 11.20 1.10
C THR A 98 8.70 12.17 2.28
N GLU A 99 9.59 13.15 2.25
CA GLU A 99 9.62 14.20 3.29
C GLU A 99 8.29 14.96 3.35
N ALA A 100 7.73 15.29 2.20
CA ALA A 100 6.46 16.04 2.10
C ALA A 100 5.24 15.19 2.52
N ALA A 101 5.19 13.93 2.12
CA ALA A 101 4.05 13.05 2.38
C ALA A 101 4.09 12.36 3.76
N GLY A 102 5.24 12.36 4.43
CA GLY A 102 5.44 11.52 5.60
C GLY A 102 5.41 10.02 5.26
N SER A 103 5.15 9.17 6.24
CA SER A 103 5.01 7.74 6.06
C SER A 103 3.55 7.37 5.80
N CYS A 104 3.28 6.65 4.71
CA CYS A 104 1.94 6.30 4.25
C CYS A 104 1.82 4.79 4.01
N LEU A 105 0.61 4.24 4.24
CA LEU A 105 0.29 2.84 3.95
C LEU A 105 -1.19 2.71 3.59
N VAL A 106 -1.45 2.04 2.47
CA VAL A 106 -2.76 1.45 2.15
C VAL A 106 -2.62 -0.05 2.32
N LEU A 107 -3.53 -0.67 3.08
CA LEU A 107 -3.45 -2.06 3.48
C LEU A 107 -4.72 -2.82 3.08
N TYR A 108 -4.56 -4.02 2.53
CA TYR A 108 -5.61 -5.00 2.31
C TYR A 108 -5.47 -6.13 3.31
N SER A 109 -6.51 -6.37 4.10
CA SER A 109 -6.53 -7.37 5.17
C SER A 109 -7.88 -8.07 5.28
N LYS A 110 -7.94 -9.16 6.06
CA LYS A 110 -9.17 -9.84 6.45
C LYS A 110 -9.19 -10.02 7.96
N ASN A 111 -10.40 -9.98 8.54
CA ASN A 111 -10.57 -10.40 9.93
C ASN A 111 -10.66 -11.92 10.07
N SER A 112 -10.86 -12.42 11.29
CA SER A 112 -10.99 -13.84 11.61
C SER A 112 -12.17 -14.54 10.91
N SER A 113 -13.23 -13.80 10.56
CA SER A 113 -14.38 -14.32 9.80
C SER A 113 -14.16 -14.29 8.28
N GLY A 114 -13.00 -13.83 7.82
CA GLY A 114 -12.67 -13.71 6.39
C GLY A 114 -13.21 -12.45 5.72
N LYS A 115 -13.85 -11.52 6.44
CA LYS A 115 -14.36 -10.26 5.91
C LYS A 115 -13.20 -9.37 5.50
N PRO A 116 -13.20 -8.84 4.25
CA PRO A 116 -12.10 -8.00 3.77
C PRO A 116 -12.20 -6.55 4.28
N TYR A 117 -11.03 -5.93 4.47
CA TYR A 117 -10.89 -4.52 4.87
C TYR A 117 -9.79 -3.85 4.06
N ILE A 118 -10.02 -2.58 3.73
CA ILE A 118 -9.00 -1.68 3.22
C ILE A 118 -8.80 -0.61 4.29
N SER A 119 -7.57 -0.49 4.76
CA SER A 119 -7.18 0.49 5.79
C SER A 119 -6.17 1.46 5.21
N VAL A 120 -6.33 2.74 5.46
CA VAL A 120 -5.47 3.80 4.93
C VAL A 120 -4.96 4.68 6.06
N VAL A 121 -3.65 4.81 6.17
CA VAL A 121 -2.99 5.77 7.07
C VAL A 121 -2.05 6.62 6.22
N LEU A 122 -2.22 7.94 6.31
CA LEU A 122 -1.40 8.93 5.60
C LEU A 122 -0.69 9.84 6.59
N LYS A 123 0.44 10.37 6.16
CA LYS A 123 1.16 11.45 6.85
C LYS A 123 1.64 11.09 8.28
N GLY A 124 2.00 9.84 8.52
CA GLY A 124 2.68 9.47 9.77
C GLY A 124 4.07 10.11 9.84
N ASN A 125 4.45 10.64 11.02
CA ASN A 125 5.75 11.31 11.21
C ASN A 125 6.93 10.34 11.15
N SER A 126 6.67 9.05 11.31
CA SER A 126 7.67 7.99 11.22
C SER A 126 7.04 6.66 10.81
N LYS A 127 7.89 5.71 10.36
CA LYS A 127 7.42 4.34 10.12
C LYS A 127 6.85 3.69 11.38
N ARG A 128 7.44 3.94 12.56
CA ARG A 128 6.93 3.39 13.83
C ARG A 128 5.51 3.89 14.08
N GLU A 129 5.30 5.20 14.00
CA GLU A 129 3.96 5.80 14.20
C GLU A 129 2.95 5.28 13.17
N LEU A 130 3.32 5.22 11.89
CA LEU A 130 2.48 4.64 10.84
C LEU A 130 1.94 3.26 11.22
N TYR A 131 2.83 2.34 11.66
CA TYR A 131 2.42 0.99 12.02
C TYR A 131 1.70 0.92 13.38
N THR A 132 1.96 1.83 14.31
CA THR A 132 1.17 1.97 15.54
C THR A 132 -0.27 2.35 15.21
N LEU A 133 -0.47 3.42 14.44
CA LEU A 133 -1.81 3.89 14.00
C LEU A 133 -2.55 2.81 13.18
N MET A 134 -1.84 2.15 12.26
CA MET A 134 -2.43 1.08 11.47
C MET A 134 -2.84 -0.11 12.34
N THR A 135 -2.03 -0.51 13.31
CA THR A 135 -2.34 -1.59 14.25
C THR A 135 -3.55 -1.23 15.13
N GLU A 136 -3.63 0.00 15.63
CA GLU A 136 -4.80 0.50 16.37
C GLU A 136 -6.07 0.45 15.51
N LEU A 137 -5.99 0.93 14.26
CA LEU A 137 -7.08 0.90 13.30
C LEU A 137 -7.59 -0.54 13.08
N LEU A 138 -6.68 -1.46 12.77
CA LEU A 138 -7.00 -2.88 12.55
C LEU A 138 -7.60 -3.51 13.81
N THR A 139 -7.05 -3.23 15.00
CA THR A 139 -7.53 -3.79 16.28
C THR A 139 -8.95 -3.32 16.62
N ASN A 140 -9.27 -2.08 16.31
CA ASN A 140 -10.56 -1.47 16.70
C ASN A 140 -11.68 -1.79 15.71
N PHE A 141 -11.40 -1.92 14.43
CA PHE A 141 -12.41 -2.04 13.38
C PHE A 141 -12.53 -3.42 12.71
N SER A 142 -11.64 -4.37 13.04
CA SER A 142 -11.70 -5.73 12.50
C SER A 142 -12.35 -6.77 13.43
N LYS A 143 -12.97 -6.32 14.53
CA LYS A 143 -13.56 -7.18 15.55
C LYS A 143 -14.93 -7.78 15.19
N GLU A 144 -15.53 -7.38 14.06
CA GLU A 144 -16.86 -7.82 13.62
C GLU A 144 -16.81 -8.86 12.49
#